data_f1ef429b37c2747fd618638ca5370156
#
_entry.id   f1ef429b37c2747fd618638ca5370156
#
_cell.length_a   1.000
_cell.length_b   1.000
_cell.length_c   1.000
_cell.angle_alpha   90.00
_cell.angle_beta   90.00
_cell.angle_gamma   90.00
#
_symmetry.space_group_name_H-M   'P 1'
#
loop_
_entity.id
_entity.type
_entity.pdbx_description
1 polymer ?
#
loop_
_entity_poly.entity_id
_entity_poly.type
_entity_poly.pdbx_seq_one_letter_code
_entity_poly.pdbx_strand_id
1 'polypeptide(L)'
;ARRDIFIDAVGPGAPHTTSIAGINALRRGGRMVDIGGMAEPLPLEMFKLMCFQISVIGSLWFSVAEGQDMAEMAAAGTLDLSVFEHQRFGLAEIEQALDAVDRRSGGFTNTVVMHG
;
A
#
# COMPACT_ATOMS: atom_id res chain seq x y z
N ALA A 1 2.08 -6.29 -22.87
CA ALA A 1 2.78 -7.37 -22.17
C ALA A 1 1.94 -7.79 -20.96
N ARG A 2 1.71 -9.10 -20.78
CA ARG A 2 1.01 -9.63 -19.59
C ARG A 2 1.98 -9.77 -18.43
N ARG A 3 1.48 -9.61 -17.19
CA ARG A 3 2.25 -9.61 -15.95
C ARG A 3 1.98 -10.85 -15.12
N ASP A 4 2.96 -11.27 -14.33
CA ASP A 4 2.84 -12.40 -13.39
C ASP A 4 2.11 -12.00 -12.12
N ILE A 5 2.45 -10.81 -11.61
CA ILE A 5 1.95 -10.28 -10.34
C ILE A 5 1.47 -8.85 -10.56
N PHE A 6 0.36 -8.53 -9.93
CA PHE A 6 -0.14 -7.17 -9.73
C PHE A 6 -0.29 -6.94 -8.24
N ILE A 7 0.41 -5.96 -7.71
CA ILE A 7 0.26 -5.50 -6.33
C ILE A 7 -0.65 -4.29 -6.35
N ASP A 8 -1.80 -4.41 -5.71
CA ASP A 8 -2.77 -3.33 -5.55
C ASP A 8 -2.50 -2.61 -4.23
N ALA A 9 -1.97 -1.40 -4.32
CA ALA A 9 -1.68 -0.52 -3.21
C ALA A 9 -2.59 0.74 -3.22
N VAL A 10 -3.69 0.71 -3.99
CA VAL A 10 -4.62 1.82 -4.02
C VAL A 10 -5.46 1.87 -2.75
N GLY A 11 -5.58 3.05 -2.18
CA GLY A 11 -6.31 3.25 -0.92
C GLY A 11 -7.83 3.41 -1.11
N PRO A 12 -8.55 3.67 0.00
CA PRO A 12 -10.02 3.67 0.04
C PRO A 12 -10.73 4.65 -0.91
N GLY A 13 -10.05 5.68 -1.39
CA GLY A 13 -10.63 6.67 -2.31
C GLY A 13 -10.40 6.38 -3.79
N ALA A 14 -9.73 5.29 -4.14
CA ALA A 14 -9.45 4.96 -5.53
C ALA A 14 -10.63 4.20 -6.18
N PRO A 15 -10.90 4.44 -7.47
CA PRO A 15 -11.94 3.71 -8.17
C PRO A 15 -11.53 2.26 -8.43
N HIS A 16 -12.45 1.33 -8.29
CA HIS A 16 -12.23 -0.11 -8.54
C HIS A 16 -11.74 -0.42 -9.97
N THR A 17 -11.96 0.50 -10.91
CA THR A 17 -11.51 0.35 -12.30
C THR A 17 -10.00 0.20 -12.43
N THR A 18 -9.22 0.80 -11.52
CA THR A 18 -7.75 0.64 -11.48
C THR A 18 -7.37 -0.80 -11.15
N SER A 19 -7.98 -1.38 -10.13
CA SER A 19 -7.75 -2.77 -9.73
C SER A 19 -8.21 -3.76 -10.80
N ILE A 20 -9.35 -3.52 -11.44
CA ILE A 20 -9.83 -4.32 -12.58
C ILE A 20 -8.84 -4.27 -13.75
N ALA A 21 -8.31 -3.09 -14.07
CA ALA A 21 -7.29 -2.95 -15.13
C ALA A 21 -6.02 -3.75 -14.79
N GLY A 22 -5.58 -3.73 -13.53
CA GLY A 22 -4.46 -4.53 -13.05
C GLY A 22 -4.70 -6.04 -13.19
N ILE A 23 -5.86 -6.52 -12.76
CA ILE A 23 -6.26 -7.94 -12.93
C ILE A 23 -6.29 -8.33 -14.41
N ASN A 24 -6.79 -7.45 -15.27
CA ASN A 24 -6.87 -7.69 -16.71
C ASN A 24 -5.49 -7.76 -17.40
N ALA A 25 -4.48 -7.16 -16.81
CA ALA A 25 -3.11 -7.23 -17.29
C ALA A 25 -2.38 -8.53 -16.89
N LEU A 26 -2.95 -9.33 -16.00
CA LEU A 26 -2.35 -10.58 -15.56
C LEU A 26 -2.36 -11.64 -16.67
N ARG A 27 -1.29 -12.43 -16.72
CA ARG A 27 -1.24 -13.64 -17.53
C ARG A 27 -1.98 -14.81 -16.86
N ARG A 28 -2.17 -15.89 -17.57
CA ARG A 28 -2.67 -17.13 -16.98
C ARG A 28 -1.77 -17.57 -15.81
N GLY A 29 -2.39 -17.93 -14.69
CA GLY A 29 -1.71 -18.28 -13.45
C GLY A 29 -1.18 -17.06 -12.69
N GLY A 30 -1.52 -15.84 -13.11
CA GLY A 30 -1.11 -14.60 -12.44
C GLY A 30 -1.82 -14.39 -11.11
N ARG A 31 -1.25 -13.49 -10.30
CA ARG A 31 -1.74 -13.19 -8.95
C ARG A 31 -1.94 -11.69 -8.77
N MET A 32 -3.08 -11.31 -8.22
CA MET A 32 -3.29 -10.00 -7.62
C MET A 32 -3.06 -10.13 -6.10
N VAL A 33 -2.30 -9.21 -5.53
CA VAL A 33 -2.14 -9.06 -4.08
C VAL A 33 -2.66 -7.68 -3.69
N ASP A 34 -3.72 -7.64 -2.91
CA ASP A 34 -4.29 -6.40 -2.38
C ASP A 34 -3.67 -6.10 -1.01
N ILE A 35 -3.00 -4.95 -0.93
CA ILE A 35 -2.43 -4.36 0.29
C ILE A 35 -2.97 -2.95 0.56
N GLY A 36 -3.79 -2.41 -0.35
CA GLY A 36 -4.24 -1.02 -0.32
C GLY A 36 -5.53 -0.78 0.45
N GLY A 37 -6.37 -1.79 0.59
CA GLY A 37 -7.63 -1.70 1.33
C GLY A 37 -8.67 -0.81 0.65
N MET A 38 -8.94 -1.03 -0.62
CA MET A 38 -10.01 -0.34 -1.36
C MET A 38 -11.36 -0.51 -0.67
N ALA A 39 -12.10 0.60 -0.50
CA ALA A 39 -13.39 0.57 0.20
C ALA A 39 -14.56 0.09 -0.68
N GLU A 40 -14.46 0.28 -2.00
CA GLU A 40 -15.52 -0.14 -2.91
C GLU A 40 -15.48 -1.64 -3.20
N PRO A 41 -16.66 -2.30 -3.38
CA PRO A 41 -16.70 -3.67 -3.84
C PRO A 41 -16.03 -3.85 -5.20
N LEU A 42 -15.16 -4.86 -5.32
CA LEU A 42 -14.49 -5.19 -6.56
C LEU A 42 -15.33 -6.17 -7.38
N PRO A 43 -15.89 -5.76 -8.55
CA PRO A 43 -16.73 -6.62 -9.39
C PRO A 43 -15.84 -7.61 -10.17
N LEU A 44 -15.63 -8.79 -9.60
CA LEU A 44 -14.79 -9.85 -10.20
C LEU A 44 -15.59 -10.73 -11.17
N GLU A 45 -15.07 -10.90 -12.37
CA GLU A 45 -15.58 -11.87 -13.34
C GLU A 45 -15.09 -13.28 -12.98
N MET A 46 -15.87 -14.01 -12.16
CA MET A 46 -15.46 -15.33 -11.66
C MET A 46 -15.15 -16.34 -12.76
N PHE A 47 -15.87 -16.32 -13.88
CA PHE A 47 -15.58 -17.18 -15.04
C PHE A 47 -14.20 -16.91 -15.62
N LYS A 48 -13.81 -15.64 -15.71
CA LYS A 48 -12.48 -15.24 -16.18
C LYS A 48 -11.38 -15.68 -15.21
N LEU A 49 -11.58 -15.48 -13.90
CA LEU A 49 -10.62 -15.94 -12.89
C LEU A 49 -10.39 -17.44 -13.02
N MET A 50 -11.46 -18.23 -13.18
CA MET A 50 -11.38 -19.67 -13.37
C MET A 50 -10.62 -20.03 -14.66
N CYS A 51 -11.01 -19.47 -15.82
CA CYS A 51 -10.40 -19.80 -17.10
C CYS A 51 -8.91 -19.46 -17.18
N PHE A 52 -8.51 -18.37 -16.54
CA PHE A 52 -7.12 -17.91 -16.52
C PHE A 52 -6.35 -18.32 -15.26
N GLN A 53 -6.99 -19.04 -14.34
CA GLN A 53 -6.38 -19.46 -13.07
C GLN A 53 -5.75 -18.28 -12.31
N ILE A 54 -6.47 -17.16 -12.25
CA ILE A 54 -6.04 -15.95 -11.54
C ILE A 54 -6.33 -16.14 -10.05
N SER A 55 -5.35 -15.82 -9.21
CA SER A 55 -5.50 -15.72 -7.76
C SER A 55 -5.69 -14.28 -7.32
N VAL A 56 -6.62 -14.05 -6.39
CA VAL A 56 -6.78 -12.76 -5.70
C VAL A 56 -6.50 -13.01 -4.23
N ILE A 57 -5.54 -12.30 -3.67
CA ILE A 57 -5.00 -12.52 -2.33
C ILE A 57 -5.04 -11.20 -1.58
N GLY A 58 -5.71 -11.19 -0.42
CA GLY A 58 -5.62 -10.08 0.52
C GLY A 58 -4.40 -10.26 1.42
N SER A 59 -3.70 -9.19 1.71
CA SER A 59 -2.59 -9.16 2.66
C SER A 59 -2.74 -7.94 3.56
N LEU A 60 -2.89 -8.18 4.84
CA LEU A 60 -3.05 -7.11 5.83
C LEU A 60 -1.79 -7.01 6.69
N TRP A 61 -1.07 -5.90 6.52
CA TRP A 61 0.04 -5.47 7.37
C TRP A 61 1.12 -6.56 7.55
N PHE A 62 1.68 -6.66 8.73
CA PHE A 62 2.76 -7.59 9.07
C PHE A 62 2.54 -8.16 10.48
N SER A 63 3.06 -9.34 10.72
CA SER A 63 3.12 -9.94 12.06
C SER A 63 4.20 -9.24 12.92
N VAL A 64 4.16 -9.44 14.22
CA VAL A 64 5.17 -8.91 15.13
C VAL A 64 6.58 -9.39 14.74
N ALA A 65 6.72 -10.64 14.31
CA ALA A 65 8.00 -11.19 13.86
C ALA A 65 8.53 -10.48 12.61
N GLU A 66 7.69 -10.31 11.59
CA GLU A 66 8.06 -9.58 10.37
C GLU A 66 8.40 -8.11 10.67
N GLY A 67 7.68 -7.48 11.60
CA GLY A 67 8.01 -6.13 12.07
C GLY A 67 9.39 -6.06 12.74
N GLN A 68 9.76 -7.06 13.52
CA GLN A 68 11.08 -7.17 14.10
C GLN A 68 12.17 -7.37 13.04
N ASP A 69 11.92 -8.25 12.07
CA ASP A 69 12.84 -8.47 10.94
C ASP A 69 13.07 -7.16 10.14
N MET A 70 12.01 -6.40 9.87
CA MET A 70 12.13 -5.10 9.21
C MET A 70 12.96 -4.10 10.03
N ALA A 71 12.78 -4.05 11.35
CA ALA A 71 13.57 -3.20 12.23
C ALA A 71 15.05 -3.58 12.22
N GLU A 72 15.36 -4.86 12.23
CA GLU A 72 16.73 -5.38 12.14
C GLU A 72 17.37 -5.08 10.78
N MET A 73 16.61 -5.22 9.68
CA MET A 73 17.06 -4.82 8.34
C MET A 73 17.38 -3.33 8.25
N ALA A 74 16.56 -2.48 8.86
CA ALA A 74 16.80 -1.04 8.93
C ALA A 74 18.05 -0.72 9.77
N ALA A 75 18.21 -1.36 10.93
CA ALA A 75 19.37 -1.19 11.79
C ALA A 75 20.68 -1.66 11.13
N ALA A 76 20.61 -2.71 10.32
CA ALA A 76 21.76 -3.22 9.56
C ALA A 76 22.06 -2.40 8.29
N GLY A 77 21.23 -1.42 7.95
CA GLY A 77 21.36 -0.63 6.72
C GLY A 77 20.98 -1.36 5.42
N THR A 78 20.39 -2.57 5.54
CA THR A 78 19.89 -3.33 4.40
C THR A 78 18.61 -2.69 3.84
N LEU A 79 17.78 -2.13 4.71
CA LEU A 79 16.62 -1.32 4.37
C LEU A 79 16.99 0.16 4.57
N ASP A 80 17.16 0.88 3.47
CA ASP A 80 17.46 2.31 3.50
C ASP A 80 16.18 3.12 3.73
N LEU A 81 16.07 3.74 4.91
CA LEU A 81 14.96 4.62 5.28
C LEU A 81 15.28 6.10 5.06
N SER A 82 16.45 6.45 4.53
CA SER A 82 16.86 7.85 4.28
C SER A 82 16.02 8.55 3.21
N VAL A 83 15.27 7.78 2.43
CA VAL A 83 14.31 8.28 1.44
C VAL A 83 13.10 8.98 2.05
N PHE A 84 12.84 8.75 3.35
CA PHE A 84 11.71 9.37 4.04
C PHE A 84 12.07 10.74 4.59
N GLU A 85 11.29 11.74 4.21
CA GLU A 85 11.33 13.06 4.79
C GLU A 85 10.36 13.15 5.98
N HIS A 86 10.76 13.85 7.03
CA HIS A 86 9.94 14.03 8.23
C HIS A 86 9.53 15.49 8.40
N GLN A 87 8.25 15.76 8.18
CA GLN A 87 7.64 17.05 8.54
C GLN A 87 7.24 17.00 10.02
N ARG A 88 7.95 17.76 10.84
CA ARG A 88 7.81 17.72 12.31
C ARG A 88 6.95 18.86 12.81
N PHE A 89 6.04 18.57 13.71
CA PHE A 89 5.16 19.52 14.40
C PHE A 89 5.27 19.31 15.90
N GLY A 90 5.18 20.41 16.67
CA GLY A 90 4.99 20.32 18.11
C GLY A 90 3.56 19.88 18.47
N LEU A 91 3.34 19.44 19.70
CA LEU A 91 2.01 19.02 20.16
C LEU A 91 0.99 20.18 20.06
N ALA A 92 1.41 21.40 20.28
CA ALA A 92 0.55 22.60 20.13
C ALA A 92 0.12 22.87 18.68
N GLU A 93 0.80 22.25 17.71
CA GLU A 93 0.56 22.43 16.27
C GLU A 93 -0.21 21.24 15.66
N ILE A 94 -0.91 20.45 16.51
CA ILE A 94 -1.60 19.21 16.08
C ILE A 94 -2.60 19.46 14.93
N GLU A 95 -3.32 20.56 14.92
CA GLU A 95 -4.26 20.90 13.86
C GLU A 95 -3.54 21.11 12.53
N GLN A 96 -2.37 21.77 12.55
CA GLN A 96 -1.54 21.96 11.36
C GLN A 96 -0.96 20.64 10.85
N ALA A 97 -0.62 19.72 11.76
CA ALA A 97 -0.16 18.39 11.41
C ALA A 97 -1.27 17.57 10.72
N LEU A 98 -2.50 17.63 11.23
CA LEU A 98 -3.67 16.99 10.62
C LEU A 98 -3.97 17.57 9.23
N ASP A 99 -3.94 18.88 9.09
CA ASP A 99 -4.09 19.57 7.80
C ASP A 99 -3.01 19.16 6.80
N ALA A 100 -1.78 18.95 7.25
CA ALA A 100 -0.68 18.51 6.39
C ALA A 100 -0.91 17.08 5.88
N VAL A 101 -1.42 16.19 6.74
CA VAL A 101 -1.81 14.82 6.36
C VAL A 101 -2.96 14.83 5.34
N ASP A 102 -3.97 15.69 5.55
CA ASP A 102 -5.14 15.78 4.66
C ASP A 102 -4.76 16.27 3.26
N ARG A 103 -3.87 17.28 3.18
CA ARG A 103 -3.38 17.83 1.91
C ARG A 103 -2.51 16.87 1.10
N ARG A 104 -1.95 15.83 1.72
CA ARG A 104 -1.11 14.80 1.10
C ARG A 104 -0.14 15.36 0.04
N SER A 105 1.01 15.83 0.47
CA SER A 105 2.05 16.39 -0.44
C SER A 105 2.59 15.34 -1.42
N GLY A 106 2.26 14.06 -1.24
CA GLY A 106 2.81 12.94 -2.01
C GLY A 106 4.26 12.63 -1.61
N GLY A 107 4.89 11.71 -2.33
CA GLY A 107 6.26 11.31 -2.07
C GLY A 107 6.41 10.44 -0.81
N PHE A 108 7.58 10.53 -0.20
CA PHE A 108 7.95 9.77 1.00
C PHE A 108 7.94 10.64 2.27
N THR A 109 7.02 11.61 2.36
CA THR A 109 6.92 12.52 3.51
C THR A 109 6.06 11.93 4.61
N ASN A 110 6.62 11.82 5.81
CA ASN A 110 5.91 11.45 7.02
C ASN A 110 5.62 12.70 7.86
N THR A 111 4.39 12.82 8.32
CA THR A 111 4.00 13.84 9.31
C THR A 111 4.21 13.26 10.70
N VAL A 112 5.01 13.95 11.52
CA VAL A 112 5.38 13.49 12.87
C VAL A 112 5.06 14.58 13.89
N VAL A 113 4.30 14.21 14.92
CA VAL A 113 4.06 15.10 16.06
C VAL A 113 5.03 14.74 17.19
N MET A 114 5.82 15.70 17.59
CA MET A 114 6.82 15.56 18.65
C MET A 114 6.25 16.13 19.96
N HIS A 115 6.34 15.37 21.02
CA HIS A 115 6.16 15.90 22.38
C HIS A 115 7.56 16.12 22.99
N GLY A 116 7.78 17.31 23.50
CA GLY A 116 9.02 17.67 24.16
C GLY A 116 9.15 17.04 25.53
#